data_03efdeee53d96fc2d93c4a6b09ded185
#
_entry.id   03efdeee53d96fc2d93c4a6b09ded185
#
_cell.length_a   1.000
_cell.length_b   1.000
_cell.length_c   1.000
_cell.angle_alpha   90.00
_cell.angle_beta   90.00
_cell.angle_gamma   90.00
#
_symmetry.space_group_name_H-M   'P 1'
#
loop_
_entity.id
_entity.type
_entity.pdbx_description
1 polymer ?
#
loop_
_entity_poly.entity_id
_entity_poly.type
_entity_poly.pdbx_seq_one_letter_code
_entity_poly.pdbx_strand_id
1 'polypeptide(L)'
;MQRLQAFKYELMPTGEQQRLMHRFAGSCRFVFNQALALQQANREAGGKFIGYVAMARQLTAWRNSTETVWLKEAPVHPLQHALKDLEKAYKNFFEQRADFPRFKRKGQRDSFRYPDPKQIKLDQANCRIFLPKLGWLRYRNSRPVLGELRNVTVSLSAGKWHVSIQTRREVETPLPQGRAVGIDLGIARFATLSDGTVYAPLNSFKRHETALRKAQQAMSRKVKFSANWKKAKARVQRLHARIGNARRDYLHKTSDRK
;
A
#
# COMPACT_ATOMS: atom_id res chain seq x y z
N MET A 1 4.79 -15.72 21.48
CA MET A 1 3.60 -15.53 20.61
C MET A 1 4.03 -15.26 19.16
N GLN A 2 3.21 -15.62 18.17
CA GLN A 2 3.48 -15.27 16.78
C GLN A 2 3.17 -13.79 16.51
N ARG A 3 4.17 -13.06 16.02
CA ARG A 3 4.04 -11.65 15.61
C ARG A 3 4.14 -11.53 14.11
N LEU A 4 3.12 -10.96 13.48
CA LEU A 4 3.16 -10.53 12.09
C LEU A 4 3.60 -9.06 12.03
N GLN A 5 4.65 -8.79 11.26
CA GLN A 5 5.21 -7.45 11.13
C GLN A 5 5.45 -7.12 9.66
N ALA A 6 5.24 -5.85 9.29
CA ALA A 6 5.53 -5.37 7.95
C ALA A 6 6.63 -4.30 7.98
N PHE A 7 7.65 -4.48 7.15
CA PHE A 7 8.75 -3.56 6.97
C PHE A 7 8.58 -2.84 5.63
N LYS A 8 8.41 -1.53 5.66
CA LYS A 8 8.20 -0.72 4.46
C LYS A 8 9.43 0.11 4.13
N TYR A 9 9.94 -0.04 2.90
CA TYR A 9 11.11 0.66 2.38
C TYR A 9 10.80 1.37 1.07
N GLU A 10 11.53 2.45 0.78
CA GLU A 10 11.53 3.09 -0.54
C GLU A 10 12.37 2.24 -1.51
N LEU A 11 11.81 1.90 -2.67
CA LEU A 11 12.51 1.25 -3.78
C LEU A 11 13.27 2.28 -4.60
N MET A 12 14.42 1.85 -5.15
CA MET A 12 15.24 2.63 -6.09
C MET A 12 15.30 1.89 -7.45
N PRO A 13 14.16 1.80 -8.16
CA PRO A 13 14.10 1.07 -9.42
C PRO A 13 14.77 1.84 -10.56
N THR A 14 15.28 1.10 -11.55
CA THR A 14 15.69 1.65 -12.85
C THR A 14 14.46 2.15 -13.61
N GLY A 15 14.68 2.92 -14.69
CA GLY A 15 13.58 3.41 -15.53
C GLY A 15 12.77 2.27 -16.16
N GLU A 16 13.42 1.16 -16.53
CA GLU A 16 12.75 -0.04 -17.05
C GLU A 16 11.90 -0.71 -15.98
N GLN A 17 12.46 -0.94 -14.80
CA GLN A 17 11.73 -1.50 -13.67
C GLN A 17 10.53 -0.63 -13.28
N GLN A 18 10.65 0.70 -13.33
CA GLN A 18 9.50 1.59 -13.10
C GLN A 18 8.38 1.38 -14.11
N ARG A 19 8.74 1.26 -15.41
CA ARG A 19 7.75 0.97 -16.47
C ARG A 19 7.04 -0.35 -16.23
N LEU A 20 7.79 -1.41 -15.90
CA LEU A 20 7.22 -2.73 -15.59
C LEU A 20 6.29 -2.69 -14.36
N MET A 21 6.70 -2.01 -13.28
CA MET A 21 5.85 -1.88 -12.08
C MET A 21 4.55 -1.11 -12.37
N HIS A 22 4.59 -0.07 -13.21
CA HIS A 22 3.37 0.60 -13.67
C HIS A 22 2.48 -0.32 -14.50
N ARG A 23 3.05 -1.16 -15.37
CA ARG A 23 2.31 -2.16 -16.17
C ARG A 23 1.68 -3.21 -15.26
N PHE A 24 2.41 -3.75 -14.28
CA PHE A 24 1.89 -4.76 -13.35
C PHE A 24 0.76 -4.21 -12.48
N ALA A 25 0.91 -2.99 -11.95
CA ALA A 25 -0.17 -2.33 -11.22
C ALA A 25 -1.39 -2.06 -12.11
N GLY A 26 -1.15 -1.72 -13.38
CA GLY A 26 -2.18 -1.59 -14.41
C GLY A 26 -2.93 -2.89 -14.68
N SER A 27 -2.19 -3.99 -14.85
CA SER A 27 -2.74 -5.33 -15.07
C SER A 27 -3.58 -5.80 -13.87
N CYS A 28 -3.09 -5.60 -12.64
CA CYS A 28 -3.86 -5.94 -11.44
C CYS A 28 -5.15 -5.11 -11.32
N ARG A 29 -5.10 -3.82 -11.69
CA ARG A 29 -6.28 -2.96 -11.73
C ARG A 29 -7.28 -3.40 -12.79
N PHE A 30 -6.81 -3.76 -13.99
CA PHE A 30 -7.65 -4.28 -15.06
C PHE A 30 -8.37 -5.55 -14.62
N VAL A 31 -7.63 -6.55 -14.10
CA VAL A 31 -8.19 -7.81 -13.63
C VAL A 31 -9.23 -7.60 -12.53
N PHE A 32 -8.95 -6.74 -11.56
CA PHE A 32 -9.91 -6.38 -10.51
C PHE A 32 -11.18 -5.75 -11.09
N ASN A 33 -11.05 -4.81 -12.02
CA ASN A 33 -12.17 -4.09 -12.61
C ASN A 33 -13.00 -5.00 -13.53
N GLN A 34 -12.34 -5.84 -14.32
CA GLN A 34 -13.02 -6.80 -15.21
C GLN A 34 -13.80 -7.83 -14.40
N ALA A 35 -13.22 -8.33 -13.31
CA ALA A 35 -13.90 -9.24 -12.40
C ALA A 35 -15.08 -8.56 -11.67
N LEU A 36 -14.94 -7.29 -11.28
CA LEU A 36 -16.05 -6.53 -10.68
C LEU A 36 -17.19 -6.31 -11.68
N ALA A 37 -16.88 -5.95 -12.93
CA ALA A 37 -17.88 -5.79 -13.99
C ALA A 37 -18.63 -7.11 -14.25
N LEU A 38 -17.89 -8.23 -14.31
CA LEU A 38 -18.49 -9.56 -14.48
C LEU A 38 -19.42 -9.92 -13.32
N GLN A 39 -19.04 -9.61 -12.07
CA GLN A 39 -19.92 -9.80 -10.90
C GLN A 39 -21.19 -8.97 -10.97
N GLN A 40 -21.09 -7.72 -11.42
CA GLN A 40 -22.25 -6.84 -11.57
C GLN A 40 -23.22 -7.37 -12.63
N ALA A 41 -22.70 -7.70 -13.81
CA ALA A 41 -23.51 -8.26 -14.90
C ALA A 41 -24.17 -9.60 -14.50
N ASN A 42 -23.42 -10.49 -13.79
CA ASN A 42 -23.97 -11.75 -13.27
C ASN A 42 -25.11 -11.52 -12.26
N ARG A 43 -24.98 -10.51 -11.39
CA ARG A 43 -26.04 -10.15 -10.44
C ARG A 43 -27.27 -9.60 -11.14
N GLU A 44 -27.09 -8.73 -12.14
CA GLU A 44 -28.18 -8.18 -12.96
C GLU A 44 -28.95 -9.28 -13.69
N ALA A 45 -28.25 -10.34 -14.11
CA ALA A 45 -28.84 -11.55 -14.70
C ALA A 45 -29.46 -12.52 -13.66
N GLY A 46 -29.53 -12.14 -12.36
CA GLY A 46 -30.09 -12.99 -11.29
C GLY A 46 -29.14 -14.13 -10.84
N GLY A 47 -27.89 -14.13 -11.26
CA GLY A 47 -26.91 -15.16 -10.92
C GLY A 47 -26.36 -15.07 -9.50
N LYS A 48 -25.90 -16.21 -8.97
CA LYS A 48 -25.23 -16.28 -7.66
C LYS A 48 -23.83 -15.67 -7.72
N PHE A 49 -23.29 -15.25 -6.57
CA PHE A 49 -21.93 -14.71 -6.45
C PHE A 49 -20.89 -15.69 -7.03
N ILE A 50 -20.03 -15.17 -7.92
CA ILE A 50 -18.95 -15.91 -8.55
C ILE A 50 -17.73 -15.89 -7.62
N GLY A 51 -17.41 -17.04 -7.00
CA GLY A 51 -16.27 -17.16 -6.09
C GLY A 51 -14.92 -17.17 -6.81
N TYR A 52 -13.84 -17.08 -6.01
CA TYR A 52 -12.45 -16.98 -6.49
C TYR A 52 -12.06 -18.05 -7.51
N VAL A 53 -12.47 -19.32 -7.32
CA VAL A 53 -12.06 -20.44 -8.22
C VAL A 53 -12.59 -20.21 -9.64
N ALA A 54 -13.86 -19.86 -9.79
CA ALA A 54 -14.47 -19.57 -11.06
C ALA A 54 -13.85 -18.29 -11.69
N MET A 55 -13.60 -17.25 -10.90
CA MET A 55 -12.90 -16.05 -11.37
C MET A 55 -11.45 -16.33 -11.80
N ALA A 56 -10.76 -17.26 -11.15
CA ALA A 56 -9.41 -17.67 -11.56
C ALA A 56 -9.39 -18.39 -12.92
N ARG A 57 -10.43 -19.16 -13.24
CA ARG A 57 -10.63 -19.74 -14.59
C ARG A 57 -10.84 -18.62 -15.62
N GLN A 58 -11.63 -17.61 -15.33
CA GLN A 58 -11.82 -16.42 -16.19
C GLN A 58 -10.49 -15.69 -16.42
N LEU A 59 -9.67 -15.54 -15.40
CA LEU A 59 -8.34 -14.93 -15.54
C LEU A 59 -7.46 -15.73 -16.54
N THR A 60 -7.54 -17.04 -16.52
CA THR A 60 -6.82 -17.89 -17.50
C THR A 60 -7.34 -17.64 -18.92
N ALA A 61 -8.66 -17.56 -19.10
CA ALA A 61 -9.27 -17.20 -20.38
C ALA A 61 -8.82 -15.81 -20.86
N TRP A 62 -8.88 -14.78 -20.00
CA TRP A 62 -8.41 -13.44 -20.35
C TRP A 62 -6.94 -13.42 -20.73
N ARG A 63 -6.07 -14.14 -20.03
CA ARG A 63 -4.64 -14.20 -20.37
C ARG A 63 -4.37 -14.86 -21.72
N ASN A 64 -5.26 -15.73 -22.19
CA ASN A 64 -5.11 -16.45 -23.46
C ASN A 64 -5.90 -15.81 -24.62
N SER A 65 -6.78 -14.84 -24.32
CA SER A 65 -7.50 -14.08 -25.34
C SER A 65 -6.52 -13.17 -26.10
N THR A 66 -6.75 -13.00 -27.40
CA THR A 66 -5.98 -12.11 -28.28
C THR A 66 -6.07 -10.66 -27.81
N GLU A 67 -7.22 -10.20 -27.32
CA GLU A 67 -7.46 -8.84 -26.87
C GLU A 67 -6.69 -8.48 -25.58
N THR A 68 -6.43 -9.45 -24.72
CA THR A 68 -5.83 -9.23 -23.41
C THR A 68 -4.57 -10.06 -23.17
N VAL A 69 -3.92 -10.54 -24.25
CA VAL A 69 -2.67 -11.32 -24.22
C VAL A 69 -1.55 -10.62 -23.46
N TRP A 70 -1.55 -9.28 -23.45
CA TRP A 70 -0.61 -8.45 -22.69
C TRP A 70 -0.62 -8.73 -21.17
N LEU A 71 -1.68 -9.35 -20.64
CA LEU A 71 -1.72 -9.81 -19.24
C LEU A 71 -0.67 -10.91 -18.95
N LYS A 72 -0.15 -11.59 -19.97
CA LYS A 72 0.95 -12.56 -19.82
C LYS A 72 2.27 -11.91 -19.41
N GLU A 73 2.44 -10.61 -19.68
CA GLU A 73 3.63 -9.88 -19.28
C GLU A 73 3.70 -9.67 -17.75
N ALA A 74 2.56 -9.56 -17.09
CA ALA A 74 2.51 -9.49 -15.64
C ALA A 74 2.68 -10.86 -14.98
N PRO A 75 3.28 -10.93 -13.78
CA PRO A 75 3.33 -12.18 -13.01
C PRO A 75 1.91 -12.65 -12.65
N VAL A 76 1.66 -13.95 -12.72
CA VAL A 76 0.31 -14.51 -12.49
C VAL A 76 -0.17 -14.33 -11.05
N HIS A 77 0.68 -14.53 -10.05
CA HIS A 77 0.31 -14.47 -8.64
C HIS A 77 -0.23 -13.10 -8.21
N PRO A 78 0.36 -11.94 -8.60
CA PRO A 78 -0.26 -10.64 -8.40
C PRO A 78 -1.66 -10.48 -9.02
N LEU A 79 -1.88 -11.05 -10.22
CA LEU A 79 -3.19 -11.00 -10.88
C LEU A 79 -4.23 -11.84 -10.12
N GLN A 80 -3.86 -13.06 -9.72
CA GLN A 80 -4.71 -13.91 -8.88
C GLN A 80 -5.02 -13.24 -7.54
N HIS A 81 -4.03 -12.52 -6.97
CA HIS A 81 -4.23 -11.80 -5.72
C HIS A 81 -5.21 -10.63 -5.87
N ALA A 82 -5.25 -9.98 -7.04
CA ALA A 82 -6.25 -8.95 -7.32
C ALA A 82 -7.69 -9.50 -7.28
N LEU A 83 -7.90 -10.75 -7.71
CA LEU A 83 -9.19 -11.44 -7.59
C LEU A 83 -9.53 -11.76 -6.13
N LYS A 84 -8.56 -12.23 -5.33
CA LYS A 84 -8.75 -12.45 -3.88
C LYS A 84 -9.05 -11.15 -3.13
N ASP A 85 -8.45 -10.03 -3.54
CA ASP A 85 -8.77 -8.72 -2.99
C ASP A 85 -10.21 -8.32 -3.28
N LEU A 86 -10.74 -8.63 -4.47
CA LEU A 86 -12.14 -8.40 -4.81
C LEU A 86 -13.09 -9.30 -4.00
N GLU A 87 -12.79 -10.60 -3.91
CA GLU A 87 -13.57 -11.53 -3.09
C GLU A 87 -13.64 -11.06 -1.63
N LYS A 88 -12.50 -10.66 -1.07
CA LYS A 88 -12.46 -10.09 0.29
C LYS A 88 -13.28 -8.80 0.41
N ALA A 89 -13.27 -7.94 -0.61
CA ALA A 89 -14.08 -6.72 -0.62
C ALA A 89 -15.58 -7.04 -0.62
N TYR A 90 -16.03 -8.03 -1.40
CA TYR A 90 -17.42 -8.50 -1.36
C TYR A 90 -17.78 -9.13 -0.02
N LYS A 91 -16.89 -9.97 0.54
CA LYS A 91 -17.10 -10.54 1.87
C LYS A 91 -17.31 -9.46 2.92
N ASN A 92 -16.46 -8.43 2.94
CA ASN A 92 -16.62 -7.30 3.86
C ASN A 92 -17.92 -6.53 3.63
N PHE A 93 -18.38 -6.40 2.39
CA PHE A 93 -19.66 -5.79 2.05
C PHE A 93 -20.85 -6.62 2.58
N PHE A 94 -20.86 -7.93 2.32
CA PHE A 94 -21.94 -8.81 2.81
C PHE A 94 -22.00 -8.89 4.35
N GLU A 95 -20.85 -8.79 5.01
CA GLU A 95 -20.74 -8.72 6.47
C GLU A 95 -20.91 -7.29 7.02
N GLN A 96 -21.36 -6.32 6.19
CA GLN A 96 -21.62 -4.92 6.55
C GLN A 96 -20.43 -4.18 7.17
N ARG A 97 -19.20 -4.64 6.88
CA ARG A 97 -17.94 -4.02 7.35
C ARG A 97 -17.40 -2.95 6.39
N ALA A 98 -17.90 -2.89 5.17
CA ALA A 98 -17.49 -1.94 4.14
C ALA A 98 -18.57 -1.70 3.10
N ASP A 99 -18.47 -0.58 2.40
CA ASP A 99 -19.31 -0.26 1.24
C ASP A 99 -19.10 -1.23 0.08
N PHE A 100 -20.02 -1.19 -0.88
CA PHE A 100 -19.93 -1.95 -2.14
C PHE A 100 -18.59 -1.67 -2.86
N PRO A 101 -17.93 -2.70 -3.42
CA PRO A 101 -16.65 -2.53 -4.13
C PRO A 101 -16.77 -1.55 -5.29
N ARG A 102 -15.76 -0.65 -5.42
CA ARG A 102 -15.71 0.37 -6.48
C ARG A 102 -14.61 0.07 -7.48
N PHE A 103 -14.82 0.46 -8.74
CA PHE A 103 -13.80 0.37 -9.78
C PHE A 103 -12.52 1.11 -9.38
N LYS A 104 -11.38 0.45 -9.52
CA LYS A 104 -10.07 1.05 -9.26
C LYS A 104 -9.70 2.03 -10.38
N ARG A 105 -9.19 3.21 -10.03
CA ARG A 105 -8.77 4.25 -10.98
C ARG A 105 -7.25 4.34 -11.08
N LYS A 106 -6.72 4.63 -12.28
CA LYS A 106 -5.29 4.84 -12.51
C LYS A 106 -4.74 5.95 -11.63
N GLY A 107 -3.59 5.70 -10.99
CA GLY A 107 -2.93 6.68 -10.12
C GLY A 107 -3.58 6.82 -8.73
N GLN A 108 -4.52 5.95 -8.38
CA GLN A 108 -5.08 5.85 -7.03
C GLN A 108 -4.71 4.49 -6.44
N ARG A 109 -3.81 4.49 -5.45
CA ARG A 109 -3.36 3.28 -4.72
C ARG A 109 -2.81 2.19 -5.65
N ASP A 110 -2.06 2.57 -6.70
CA ASP A 110 -1.41 1.61 -7.59
C ASP A 110 -0.51 0.68 -6.77
N SER A 111 -0.82 -0.62 -6.77
CA SER A 111 -0.11 -1.65 -6.00
C SER A 111 -0.33 -3.02 -6.59
N PHE A 112 0.59 -3.93 -6.27
CA PHE A 112 0.49 -5.36 -6.58
C PHE A 112 1.23 -6.17 -5.52
N ARG A 113 0.81 -7.43 -5.29
CA ARG A 113 1.33 -8.27 -4.23
C ARG A 113 1.86 -9.59 -4.76
N TYR A 114 3.02 -9.99 -4.26
CA TYR A 114 3.59 -11.31 -4.39
C TYR A 114 3.26 -12.11 -3.12
N PRO A 115 2.31 -13.05 -3.17
CA PRO A 115 1.86 -13.79 -1.99
C PRO A 115 2.78 -14.95 -1.61
N ASP A 116 3.56 -15.47 -2.56
CA ASP A 116 4.40 -16.66 -2.39
C ASP A 116 5.83 -16.27 -2.00
N PRO A 117 6.27 -16.57 -0.77
CA PRO A 117 7.61 -16.24 -0.30
C PRO A 117 8.71 -17.01 -1.06
N LYS A 118 8.42 -18.20 -1.59
CA LYS A 118 9.41 -19.04 -2.30
C LYS A 118 9.96 -18.37 -3.56
N GLN A 119 9.19 -17.46 -4.18
CA GLN A 119 9.59 -16.73 -5.38
C GLN A 119 10.34 -15.42 -5.09
N ILE A 120 10.49 -15.06 -3.81
CA ILE A 120 11.09 -13.81 -3.38
C ILE A 120 12.43 -14.10 -2.72
N LYS A 121 13.48 -13.38 -3.12
CA LYS A 121 14.78 -13.47 -2.44
C LYS A 121 15.13 -12.11 -1.84
N LEU A 122 15.51 -12.10 -0.57
CA LEU A 122 15.91 -10.89 0.16
C LEU A 122 17.41 -10.95 0.45
N ASP A 123 18.16 -10.00 -0.10
CA ASP A 123 19.57 -9.83 0.13
C ASP A 123 19.76 -8.51 0.92
N GLN A 124 19.77 -8.64 2.25
CA GLN A 124 19.86 -7.48 3.14
C GLN A 124 21.25 -6.85 3.13
N ALA A 125 22.31 -7.65 2.91
CA ALA A 125 23.68 -7.15 2.87
C ALA A 125 23.87 -6.17 1.72
N ASN A 126 23.31 -6.47 0.54
CA ASN A 126 23.37 -5.62 -0.63
C ASN A 126 22.14 -4.70 -0.79
N CYS A 127 21.27 -4.63 0.21
CA CYS A 127 20.06 -3.79 0.20
C CYS A 127 19.20 -4.00 -1.06
N ARG A 128 18.97 -5.25 -1.46
CA ARG A 128 18.21 -5.59 -2.66
C ARG A 128 17.22 -6.73 -2.41
N ILE A 129 16.14 -6.73 -3.19
CA ILE A 129 15.10 -7.75 -3.18
C ILE A 129 14.86 -8.24 -4.61
N PHE A 130 14.77 -9.55 -4.80
CA PHE A 130 14.38 -10.16 -6.07
C PHE A 130 12.88 -10.39 -6.10
N LEU A 131 12.24 -9.91 -7.17
CA LEU A 131 10.83 -10.12 -7.44
C LEU A 131 10.65 -10.67 -8.87
N PRO A 132 9.77 -11.68 -9.07
CA PRO A 132 9.52 -12.28 -10.38
C PRO A 132 9.20 -11.24 -11.45
N LYS A 133 9.84 -11.35 -12.61
CA LYS A 133 9.74 -10.46 -13.77
C LYS A 133 10.24 -9.01 -13.56
N LEU A 134 10.68 -8.65 -12.35
CA LEU A 134 11.33 -7.37 -12.06
C LEU A 134 12.83 -7.53 -11.82
N GLY A 135 13.26 -8.76 -11.47
CA GLY A 135 14.66 -9.01 -11.10
C GLY A 135 15.02 -8.39 -9.75
N TRP A 136 16.29 -8.08 -9.58
CA TRP A 136 16.81 -7.46 -8.39
C TRP A 136 16.50 -5.96 -8.33
N LEU A 137 15.81 -5.53 -7.26
CA LEU A 137 15.46 -4.14 -6.97
C LEU A 137 16.23 -3.67 -5.75
N ARG A 138 16.91 -2.54 -5.85
CA ARG A 138 17.53 -1.88 -4.69
C ARG A 138 16.47 -1.18 -3.86
N TYR A 139 16.64 -1.20 -2.54
CA TYR A 139 15.78 -0.47 -1.61
C TYR A 139 16.62 0.27 -0.56
N ARG A 140 16.05 1.33 0.03
CA ARG A 140 16.68 2.05 1.15
C ARG A 140 16.51 1.25 2.42
N ASN A 141 17.56 0.57 2.84
CA ASN A 141 17.56 -0.15 4.10
C ASN A 141 17.74 0.82 5.28
N SER A 142 16.67 1.07 6.01
CA SER A 142 16.67 1.92 7.21
C SER A 142 16.71 1.11 8.50
N ARG A 143 16.46 -0.19 8.44
CA ARG A 143 16.45 -1.13 9.55
C ARG A 143 16.47 -2.57 9.04
N PRO A 144 16.98 -3.54 9.79
CA PRO A 144 16.96 -4.95 9.37
C PRO A 144 15.53 -5.49 9.28
N VAL A 145 15.29 -6.38 8.32
CA VAL A 145 14.07 -7.18 8.23
C VAL A 145 14.24 -8.40 9.12
N LEU A 146 13.37 -8.54 10.12
CA LEU A 146 13.41 -9.63 11.09
C LEU A 146 12.29 -10.63 10.83
N GLY A 147 12.60 -11.91 11.01
CA GLY A 147 11.64 -13.01 10.89
C GLY A 147 11.55 -13.62 9.49
N GLU A 148 10.71 -14.63 9.36
CA GLU A 148 10.48 -15.37 8.13
C GLU A 148 9.58 -14.56 7.17
N LEU A 149 10.03 -14.40 5.92
CA LEU A 149 9.28 -13.69 4.87
C LEU A 149 7.99 -14.44 4.53
N ARG A 150 6.86 -13.72 4.47
CA ARG A 150 5.55 -14.27 4.14
C ARG A 150 5.02 -13.79 2.79
N ASN A 151 5.07 -12.52 2.54
CA ASN A 151 4.68 -11.91 1.27
C ASN A 151 5.28 -10.52 1.11
N VAL A 152 5.19 -10.01 -0.11
CA VAL A 152 5.68 -8.67 -0.46
C VAL A 152 4.61 -7.92 -1.23
N THR A 153 4.37 -6.67 -0.83
CA THR A 153 3.51 -5.74 -1.55
C THR A 153 4.33 -4.57 -2.08
N VAL A 154 4.24 -4.32 -3.38
CA VAL A 154 4.82 -3.13 -4.04
C VAL A 154 3.71 -2.11 -4.23
N SER A 155 3.97 -0.85 -3.88
CA SER A 155 2.97 0.22 -3.94
C SER A 155 3.58 1.56 -4.35
N LEU A 156 2.81 2.36 -5.11
CA LEU A 156 3.18 3.72 -5.49
C LEU A 156 2.51 4.72 -4.54
N SER A 157 3.32 5.58 -3.93
CA SER A 157 2.82 6.64 -3.06
C SER A 157 3.63 7.92 -3.25
N ALA A 158 2.97 9.04 -3.51
CA ALA A 158 3.58 10.36 -3.74
C ALA A 158 4.69 10.36 -4.80
N GLY A 159 4.56 9.55 -5.84
CA GLY A 159 5.53 9.42 -6.93
C GLY A 159 6.73 8.52 -6.62
N LYS A 160 6.75 7.85 -5.48
CA LYS A 160 7.80 6.91 -5.07
C LYS A 160 7.25 5.50 -4.94
N TRP A 161 8.02 4.52 -5.42
CA TRP A 161 7.72 3.12 -5.23
C TRP A 161 8.23 2.66 -3.86
N HIS A 162 7.42 1.86 -3.20
CA HIS A 162 7.73 1.27 -1.90
C HIS A 162 7.52 -0.23 -1.95
N VAL A 163 8.34 -0.95 -1.24
CA VAL A 163 8.16 -2.37 -0.93
C VAL A 163 7.75 -2.52 0.53
N SER A 164 6.71 -3.28 0.79
CA SER A 164 6.29 -3.69 2.13
C SER A 164 6.51 -5.19 2.24
N ILE A 165 7.48 -5.57 3.06
CA ILE A 165 7.88 -6.96 3.30
C ILE A 165 7.16 -7.42 4.57
N GLN A 166 6.24 -8.35 4.46
CA GLN A 166 5.57 -8.95 5.60
C GLN A 166 6.33 -10.17 6.08
N THR A 167 6.63 -10.21 7.37
CA THR A 167 7.29 -11.32 8.03
C THR A 167 6.47 -11.86 9.18
N ARG A 168 6.80 -13.09 9.57
CA ARG A 168 6.33 -13.76 10.77
C ARG A 168 7.53 -14.13 11.62
N ARG A 169 7.47 -13.83 12.90
CA ARG A 169 8.48 -14.27 13.87
C ARG A 169 7.83 -14.66 15.20
N GLU A 170 8.48 -15.51 15.92
CA GLU A 170 8.15 -15.75 17.31
C GLU A 170 8.79 -14.68 18.19
N VAL A 171 8.03 -14.14 19.12
CA VAL A 171 8.49 -13.18 20.11
C VAL A 171 7.98 -13.62 21.47
N GLU A 172 8.79 -13.49 22.46
CA GLU A 172 8.36 -13.61 23.84
C GLU A 172 7.32 -12.51 24.13
N THR A 173 6.27 -12.87 24.86
CA THR A 173 5.31 -11.86 25.31
C THR A 173 6.00 -11.04 26.40
N PRO A 174 6.22 -9.72 26.19
CA PRO A 174 6.83 -8.91 27.23
C PRO A 174 5.92 -8.94 28.46
N LEU A 175 6.48 -9.28 29.61
CA LEU A 175 5.77 -9.14 30.87
C LEU A 175 5.63 -7.65 31.17
N PRO A 176 4.47 -7.21 31.67
CA PRO A 176 4.30 -5.84 32.10
C PRO A 176 5.32 -5.51 33.18
N GLN A 177 6.19 -4.55 32.93
CA GLN A 177 7.17 -4.08 33.91
C GLN A 177 6.77 -2.69 34.36
N GLY A 178 6.69 -2.47 35.68
CA GLY A 178 6.41 -1.17 36.24
C GLY A 178 4.92 -0.89 36.55
N ARG A 179 4.63 0.34 36.95
CA ARG A 179 3.28 0.80 37.30
C ARG A 179 2.51 1.14 36.03
N ALA A 180 1.20 0.96 36.09
CA ALA A 180 0.31 1.46 35.04
C ALA A 180 0.37 2.98 34.96
N VAL A 181 0.44 3.52 33.73
CA VAL A 181 0.45 4.96 33.46
C VAL A 181 -0.81 5.34 32.68
N GLY A 182 -1.59 6.25 33.19
CA GLY A 182 -2.72 6.85 32.48
C GLY A 182 -2.22 7.82 31.43
N ILE A 183 -2.86 7.85 30.24
CA ILE A 183 -2.50 8.74 29.14
C ILE A 183 -3.75 9.52 28.72
N ASP A 184 -3.69 10.85 28.85
CA ASP A 184 -4.68 11.78 28.29
C ASP A 184 -4.12 12.40 27.00
N LEU A 185 -4.90 12.33 25.90
CA LEU A 185 -4.53 12.86 24.59
C LEU A 185 -5.31 14.13 24.28
N GLY A 186 -4.59 15.22 23.95
CA GLY A 186 -5.19 16.51 23.69
C GLY A 186 -4.60 17.27 22.50
N ILE A 187 -5.22 18.38 22.14
CA ILE A 187 -4.79 19.26 21.04
C ILE A 187 -3.70 20.23 21.49
N ALA A 188 -3.86 20.83 22.65
CA ALA A 188 -2.89 21.78 23.22
C ALA A 188 -1.61 21.08 23.71
N ARG A 189 -1.78 19.94 24.36
CA ARG A 189 -0.74 19.01 24.75
C ARG A 189 -1.00 17.69 24.03
N PHE A 190 -0.01 17.16 23.33
CA PHE A 190 -0.21 15.92 22.56
C PHE A 190 -0.57 14.75 23.46
N ALA A 191 0.12 14.59 24.57
CA ALA A 191 -0.19 13.64 25.60
C ALA A 191 0.24 14.20 26.97
N THR A 192 -0.57 13.93 27.99
CA THR A 192 -0.24 14.16 29.41
C THR A 192 -0.33 12.82 30.11
N LEU A 193 0.72 12.42 30.82
CA LEU A 193 0.77 11.16 31.54
C LEU A 193 0.42 11.39 33.02
N SER A 194 -0.07 10.34 33.67
CA SER A 194 -0.39 10.38 35.10
C SER A 194 0.82 10.58 36.02
N ASP A 195 2.04 10.39 35.50
CA ASP A 195 3.31 10.69 36.18
C ASP A 195 3.75 12.16 36.02
N GLY A 196 2.92 13.03 35.44
CA GLY A 196 3.21 14.43 35.19
C GLY A 196 3.98 14.72 33.90
N THR A 197 4.40 13.69 33.15
CA THR A 197 5.12 13.87 31.87
C THR A 197 4.18 14.48 30.82
N VAL A 198 4.64 15.52 30.12
CA VAL A 198 3.87 16.19 29.06
C VAL A 198 4.63 16.15 27.74
N TYR A 199 3.95 15.72 26.67
CA TYR A 199 4.46 15.74 25.31
C TYR A 199 3.82 16.91 24.53
N ALA A 200 4.66 17.77 23.94
CA ALA A 200 4.21 18.89 23.14
C ALA A 200 3.66 18.42 21.77
N PRO A 201 2.69 19.11 21.16
CA PRO A 201 2.17 18.74 19.85
C PRO A 201 3.18 19.04 18.74
N LEU A 202 3.30 18.13 17.75
CA LEU A 202 4.24 18.30 16.63
C LEU A 202 3.87 19.46 15.70
N ASN A 203 2.57 19.76 15.54
CA ASN A 203 2.04 20.81 14.64
C ASN A 203 2.54 20.73 13.19
N SER A 204 2.80 19.50 12.69
CA SER A 204 3.37 19.28 11.35
C SER A 204 2.53 19.86 10.21
N PHE A 205 1.20 19.89 10.37
CA PHE A 205 0.31 20.52 9.40
C PHE A 205 0.52 22.05 9.37
N LYS A 206 0.49 22.71 10.53
CA LYS A 206 0.65 24.16 10.67
C LYS A 206 1.96 24.64 10.04
N ARG A 207 3.07 23.88 10.24
CA ARG A 207 4.38 24.20 9.63
C ARG A 207 4.37 24.16 8.10
N HIS A 208 3.48 23.38 7.48
CA HIS A 208 3.42 23.17 6.03
C HIS A 208 2.18 23.80 5.39
N GLU A 209 1.30 24.40 6.16
CA GLU A 209 0.00 24.92 5.73
C GLU A 209 0.13 25.94 4.60
N THR A 210 0.99 26.95 4.77
CA THR A 210 1.21 27.97 3.74
C THR A 210 1.76 27.39 2.45
N ALA A 211 2.73 26.48 2.54
CA ALA A 211 3.29 25.81 1.39
C ALA A 211 2.25 24.92 0.67
N LEU A 212 1.40 24.23 1.45
CA LEU A 212 0.33 23.40 0.92
C LEU A 212 -0.74 24.25 0.23
N ARG A 213 -1.18 25.35 0.87
CA ARG A 213 -2.14 26.31 0.29
C ARG A 213 -1.64 26.87 -1.06
N LYS A 214 -0.40 27.36 -1.10
CA LYS A 214 0.22 27.86 -2.34
C LYS A 214 0.30 26.78 -3.43
N ALA A 215 0.64 25.54 -3.07
CA ALA A 215 0.71 24.44 -4.01
C ALA A 215 -0.67 24.04 -4.55
N GLN A 216 -1.71 24.06 -3.71
CA GLN A 216 -3.10 23.78 -4.10
C GLN A 216 -3.64 24.88 -5.03
N GLN A 217 -3.41 26.15 -4.70
CA GLN A 217 -3.76 27.29 -5.57
C GLN A 217 -3.06 27.21 -6.93
N ALA A 218 -1.76 26.87 -6.94
CA ALA A 218 -1.03 26.68 -8.20
C ALA A 218 -1.60 25.51 -9.03
N MET A 219 -2.08 24.45 -8.39
CA MET A 219 -2.72 23.32 -9.06
C MET A 219 -4.10 23.69 -9.62
N SER A 220 -4.92 24.42 -8.86
CA SER A 220 -6.29 24.81 -9.29
C SER A 220 -6.30 25.73 -10.52
N ARG A 221 -5.25 26.55 -10.69
CA ARG A 221 -5.07 27.45 -11.85
C ARG A 221 -4.63 26.72 -13.13
N LYS A 222 -4.45 25.40 -13.10
CA LYS A 222 -3.99 24.62 -14.27
C LYS A 222 -5.14 23.83 -14.87
N VAL A 223 -5.12 23.70 -16.19
CA VAL A 223 -6.08 22.86 -16.90
C VAL A 223 -5.98 21.43 -16.37
N LYS A 224 -7.10 20.92 -15.87
CA LYS A 224 -7.20 19.59 -15.24
C LYS A 224 -6.71 18.51 -16.21
N PHE A 225 -5.89 17.59 -15.69
CA PHE A 225 -5.23 16.50 -16.43
C PHE A 225 -4.11 16.92 -17.40
N SER A 226 -3.82 18.19 -17.62
CA SER A 226 -2.65 18.64 -18.37
C SER A 226 -1.33 18.19 -17.72
N ALA A 227 -0.23 18.25 -18.46
CA ALA A 227 1.11 17.93 -17.93
C ALA A 227 1.48 18.85 -16.73
N ASN A 228 1.17 20.15 -16.84
CA ASN A 228 1.42 21.11 -15.77
C ASN A 228 0.56 20.86 -14.52
N TRP A 229 -0.72 20.49 -14.71
CA TRP A 229 -1.58 20.09 -13.59
C TRP A 229 -1.04 18.84 -12.90
N LYS A 230 -0.58 17.82 -13.66
CA LYS A 230 0.02 16.60 -13.10
C LYS A 230 1.27 16.89 -12.27
N LYS A 231 2.14 17.81 -12.74
CA LYS A 231 3.32 18.29 -11.99
C LYS A 231 2.92 19.00 -10.69
N ALA A 232 1.93 19.89 -10.74
CA ALA A 232 1.42 20.59 -9.58
C ALA A 232 0.76 19.63 -8.58
N LYS A 233 -0.06 18.67 -9.04
CA LYS A 233 -0.65 17.60 -8.21
C LYS A 233 0.42 16.78 -7.49
N ALA A 234 1.50 16.41 -8.18
CA ALA A 234 2.61 15.67 -7.57
C ALA A 234 3.29 16.47 -6.45
N ARG A 235 3.38 17.80 -6.57
CA ARG A 235 3.90 18.68 -5.50
C ARG A 235 2.99 18.67 -4.27
N VAL A 236 1.67 18.78 -4.46
CA VAL A 236 0.67 18.69 -3.39
C VAL A 236 0.77 17.33 -2.68
N GLN A 237 0.82 16.23 -3.45
CA GLN A 237 0.95 14.88 -2.90
C GLN A 237 2.22 14.70 -2.07
N ARG A 238 3.35 15.26 -2.50
CA ARG A 238 4.63 15.20 -1.76
C ARG A 238 4.55 15.98 -0.45
N LEU A 239 3.87 17.13 -0.40
CA LEU A 239 3.66 17.88 0.83
C LEU A 239 2.79 17.09 1.83
N HIS A 240 1.68 16.52 1.38
CA HIS A 240 0.86 15.65 2.23
C HIS A 240 1.63 14.44 2.76
N ALA A 241 2.45 13.79 1.91
CA ALA A 241 3.28 12.68 2.34
C ALA A 241 4.32 13.10 3.41
N ARG A 242 4.94 14.29 3.25
CA ARG A 242 5.89 14.85 4.24
C ARG A 242 5.20 15.09 5.58
N ILE A 243 4.01 15.71 5.58
CA ILE A 243 3.21 15.95 6.80
C ILE A 243 2.86 14.61 7.47
N GLY A 244 2.36 13.63 6.70
CA GLY A 244 1.98 12.32 7.22
C GLY A 244 3.18 11.53 7.76
N ASN A 245 4.34 11.60 7.10
CA ASN A 245 5.56 10.94 7.57
C ASN A 245 6.09 11.56 8.86
N ALA A 246 6.09 12.91 8.97
CA ALA A 246 6.51 13.60 10.18
C ALA A 246 5.61 13.23 11.38
N ARG A 247 4.29 13.14 11.19
CA ARG A 247 3.36 12.68 12.23
C ARG A 247 3.66 11.26 12.67
N ARG A 248 3.87 10.36 11.71
CA ARG A 248 4.16 8.96 12.02
C ARG A 248 5.48 8.78 12.77
N ASP A 249 6.53 9.48 12.32
CA ASP A 249 7.83 9.48 12.98
C ASP A 249 7.73 9.99 14.43
N TYR A 250 6.98 11.06 14.64
CA TYR A 250 6.73 11.62 15.98
C TYR A 250 6.00 10.62 16.89
N LEU A 251 4.93 9.98 16.38
CA LEU A 251 4.17 8.96 17.12
C LEU A 251 5.08 7.80 17.55
N HIS A 252 5.88 7.26 16.61
CA HIS A 252 6.80 6.16 16.93
C HIS A 252 7.84 6.58 17.98
N LYS A 253 8.47 7.74 17.79
CA LYS A 253 9.48 8.23 18.74
C LYS A 253 8.90 8.52 20.14
N THR A 254 7.64 8.94 20.20
CA THR A 254 6.98 9.20 21.49
C THR A 254 6.60 7.89 22.18
N SER A 255 6.10 6.88 21.42
CA SER A 255 5.75 5.57 21.97
C SER A 255 6.97 4.76 22.43
N ASP A 256 8.12 4.93 21.76
CA ASP A 256 9.36 4.20 22.10
C ASP A 256 10.08 4.77 23.33
N ARG A 257 9.66 5.94 23.85
CA ARG A 257 10.26 6.58 25.04
C ARG A 257 9.65 6.08 26.36
N LYS A 258 8.66 5.24 26.30
CA LYS A 258 7.96 4.60 27.40
C LYS A 258 8.00 3.08 27.25
#